data_929864233edd41d6bccf0a50f94d5f42
#
_entry.id   929864233edd41d6bccf0a50f94d5f42
#
_cell.length_a   1.000
_cell.length_b   1.000
_cell.length_c   1.000
_cell.angle_alpha   90.00
_cell.angle_beta   90.00
_cell.angle_gamma   90.00
#
_symmetry.space_group_name_H-M   'P 1'
#
loop_
_entity.id
_entity.type
_entity.pdbx_description
1 polymer ?
#
loop_
_entity_poly.entity_id
_entity_poly.type
_entity_poly.pdbx_seq_one_letter_code
_entity_poly.pdbx_strand_id
1 'polypeptide(L)'
;MPRYKTGSAKITEQLENRGNTMTLEITKLPGGTTPTEGQEIIFKDGSRYLFGGFVSRIQSKEIGEGQLFTYLVEATDYTYVIINKNAQITYESKTLQYIVQDLVDTYIDPGYGFTYANVDVGPTINTIAFNHISLRKSFEKLAAVTGFEWWIDYQKDVHFKAKDASSAPEMITDSSDNFIDVRIDVDTSQVRNSIVVKGGREITSSYFQQTIVADGEAREWLLREKPIDMQYINLNGVSKTFGVDPLEDDTAFYFMFNFQEKYIRCSLATPTPALGDEIIPSYKYEVPVIIKLRSASSVLAMQAIEGGDGLHEYTITDTSIKSKSEARDRAMKELLEYANPLFNGTFTTRTGLLQSGSYFKPGQQVTVNLPTWGISVDTGYLIQQVTTTLVEDGTNIEYQYSVRFGGRLLDASSFLQSVAGAEKVTLETEEIDRIEVISEEINIAEVITRNGNVKTVSESISIAESISKTNTTPPFKWAPSATKKGVWNSSEWG
;
A
#
# COMPACT_ATOMS: atom_id res chain seq x y z
N MET A 1 45.99 -1.21 -4.60
CA MET A 1 44.59 -1.06 -4.23
C MET A 1 44.37 0.36 -3.75
N PRO A 2 43.28 1.04 -4.12
CA PRO A 2 42.96 2.34 -3.54
C PRO A 2 42.72 2.16 -2.03
N ARG A 3 43.20 3.10 -1.22
CA ARG A 3 42.91 3.10 0.21
C ARG A 3 41.65 3.92 0.45
N TYR A 4 40.65 3.33 1.08
CA TYR A 4 39.49 4.08 1.56
C TYR A 4 39.81 4.66 2.96
N LYS A 5 39.15 5.79 3.24
CA LYS A 5 39.26 6.42 4.55
C LYS A 5 38.32 5.68 5.50
N THR A 6 38.87 5.09 6.53
CA THR A 6 38.08 4.41 7.59
C THR A 6 37.06 5.41 8.18
N GLY A 7 35.88 4.98 8.46
CA GLY A 7 34.77 5.84 8.91
C GLY A 7 34.02 6.59 7.80
N SER A 8 34.55 6.59 6.55
CA SER A 8 33.81 7.21 5.42
C SER A 8 32.83 6.27 4.72
N ALA A 9 33.00 4.95 4.88
CA ALA A 9 32.11 3.97 4.27
C ALA A 9 30.78 3.94 5.02
N LYS A 10 29.74 4.34 4.31
CA LYS A 10 28.37 4.37 4.81
C LYS A 10 27.44 3.67 3.81
N ILE A 11 26.76 2.63 4.27
CA ILE A 11 25.79 1.85 3.49
C ILE A 11 24.41 2.12 4.07
N THR A 12 23.48 2.52 3.24
CA THR A 12 22.08 2.75 3.62
C THR A 12 21.21 1.76 2.89
N GLU A 13 20.57 0.88 3.64
CA GLU A 13 19.62 -0.11 3.17
C GLU A 13 18.19 0.30 3.59
N GLN A 14 17.21 0.16 2.69
CA GLN A 14 15.83 0.62 2.91
C GLN A 14 14.84 -0.46 2.51
N LEU A 15 13.75 -0.58 3.26
CA LEU A 15 12.67 -1.51 2.98
C LEU A 15 11.93 -1.18 1.66
N GLU A 16 11.80 0.10 1.35
CA GLU A 16 11.13 0.57 0.14
C GLU A 16 12.09 0.56 -1.05
N ASN A 17 12.40 -0.53 -1.61
CA ASN A 17 13.11 -0.81 -2.88
C ASN A 17 13.62 0.40 -3.72
N ARG A 18 14.01 1.50 -3.06
CA ARG A 18 14.55 2.71 -3.70
C ARG A 18 15.96 2.53 -4.22
N GLY A 19 16.52 1.35 -4.03
CA GLY A 19 17.92 1.03 -4.22
C GLY A 19 18.72 1.38 -2.97
N ASN A 20 19.51 0.42 -2.49
CA ASN A 20 20.46 0.65 -1.42
C ASN A 20 21.61 1.50 -1.95
N THR A 21 22.14 2.35 -1.11
CA THR A 21 23.22 3.26 -1.51
C THR A 21 24.45 3.08 -0.63
N MET A 22 25.61 3.27 -1.22
CA MET A 22 26.87 3.34 -0.50
C MET A 22 27.58 4.65 -0.81
N THR A 23 28.14 5.29 0.20
CA THR A 23 29.09 6.40 0.05
C THR A 23 30.42 6.00 0.64
N LEU A 24 31.50 6.38 -0.04
CA LEU A 24 32.85 5.99 0.31
C LEU A 24 33.85 7.06 -0.11
N GLU A 25 34.74 7.48 0.79
CA GLU A 25 35.85 8.38 0.47
C GLU A 25 37.13 7.57 0.15
N ILE A 26 37.60 7.72 -1.07
CA ILE A 26 38.83 7.02 -1.56
C ILE A 26 39.95 8.03 -1.75
N THR A 27 41.10 7.76 -1.15
CA THR A 27 42.30 8.53 -1.40
C THR A 27 43.12 7.83 -2.47
N LYS A 28 43.42 8.54 -3.56
CA LYS A 28 44.26 8.07 -4.65
C LYS A 28 45.74 8.36 -4.31
N LEU A 29 46.51 7.30 -4.20
CA LEU A 29 47.95 7.40 -4.13
C LEU A 29 48.55 7.61 -5.54
N PRO A 30 49.77 8.18 -5.66
CA PRO A 30 50.46 8.28 -6.94
C PRO A 30 50.51 6.93 -7.64
N GLY A 31 50.13 6.88 -8.93
CA GLY A 31 50.04 5.64 -9.71
C GLY A 31 48.83 4.73 -9.44
N GLY A 32 47.93 5.10 -8.51
CA GLY A 32 46.73 4.36 -8.23
C GLY A 32 45.62 4.56 -9.30
N THR A 33 44.70 3.63 -9.38
CA THR A 33 43.51 3.69 -10.27
C THR A 33 42.52 4.78 -9.82
N THR A 34 41.97 5.49 -10.77
CA THR A 34 40.90 6.45 -10.54
C THR A 34 39.56 5.70 -10.61
N PRO A 35 38.63 5.88 -9.66
CA PRO A 35 37.29 5.32 -9.79
C PRO A 35 36.60 5.95 -11.01
N THR A 36 35.75 5.18 -11.69
CA THR A 36 34.99 5.63 -12.86
C THR A 36 33.50 5.42 -12.64
N GLU A 37 32.68 6.33 -13.16
CA GLU A 37 31.23 6.19 -13.15
C GLU A 37 30.79 4.96 -13.95
N GLY A 38 29.76 4.26 -13.47
CA GLY A 38 29.30 3.00 -14.06
C GLY A 38 30.18 1.78 -13.73
N GLN A 39 31.27 1.96 -13.01
CA GLN A 39 32.12 0.85 -12.55
C GLN A 39 31.38 0.06 -11.47
N GLU A 40 31.46 -1.28 -11.57
CA GLU A 40 30.96 -2.15 -10.49
C GLU A 40 31.83 -2.01 -9.25
N ILE A 41 31.19 -1.89 -8.10
CA ILE A 41 31.83 -1.86 -6.79
C ILE A 41 31.25 -2.96 -5.91
N ILE A 42 32.13 -3.74 -5.30
CA ILE A 42 31.77 -4.77 -4.33
C ILE A 42 32.53 -4.50 -3.04
N PHE A 43 31.80 -4.35 -1.95
CA PHE A 43 32.37 -4.12 -0.63
C PHE A 43 32.10 -5.34 0.25
N LYS A 44 33.17 -5.95 0.78
CA LYS A 44 33.11 -7.21 1.54
C LYS A 44 33.88 -7.12 2.85
N ASP A 45 33.39 -7.88 3.83
CA ASP A 45 34.11 -8.22 5.03
C ASP A 45 34.30 -9.75 5.08
N GLY A 46 35.52 -10.21 4.79
CA GLY A 46 35.79 -11.63 4.57
C GLY A 46 34.93 -12.21 3.44
N SER A 47 34.09 -13.18 3.76
CA SER A 47 33.15 -13.79 2.82
C SER A 47 31.81 -13.06 2.72
N ARG A 48 31.51 -12.14 3.66
CA ARG A 48 30.24 -11.41 3.74
C ARG A 48 30.25 -10.25 2.76
N TYR A 49 29.26 -10.20 1.90
CA TYR A 49 28.95 -9.06 1.06
C TYR A 49 28.24 -8.01 1.90
N LEU A 50 28.81 -6.83 2.01
CA LEU A 50 28.21 -5.69 2.71
C LEU A 50 27.50 -4.76 1.73
N PHE A 51 28.03 -4.66 0.49
CA PHE A 51 27.41 -3.92 -0.60
C PHE A 51 27.89 -4.46 -1.94
N GLY A 52 27.02 -4.39 -2.94
CA GLY A 52 27.31 -4.66 -4.34
C GLY A 52 26.44 -3.78 -5.23
N GLY A 53 27.03 -3.13 -6.23
CA GLY A 53 26.32 -2.21 -7.10
C GLY A 53 27.23 -1.48 -8.07
N PHE A 54 26.75 -0.35 -8.61
CA PHE A 54 27.44 0.47 -9.58
C PHE A 54 27.68 1.88 -9.06
N VAL A 55 28.85 2.43 -9.38
CA VAL A 55 29.20 3.82 -9.06
C VAL A 55 28.28 4.73 -9.87
N SER A 56 27.47 5.52 -9.16
CA SER A 56 26.50 6.45 -9.75
C SER A 56 27.04 7.88 -9.84
N ARG A 57 27.95 8.25 -8.93
CA ARG A 57 28.51 9.61 -8.87
C ARG A 57 29.89 9.61 -8.25
N ILE A 58 30.76 10.48 -8.77
CA ILE A 58 32.10 10.71 -8.23
C ILE A 58 32.30 12.21 -8.07
N GLN A 59 32.68 12.62 -6.86
CA GLN A 59 33.15 13.98 -6.60
C GLN A 59 34.66 13.91 -6.30
N SER A 60 35.48 14.64 -7.05
CA SER A 60 36.90 14.70 -6.83
C SER A 60 37.27 15.97 -6.08
N LYS A 61 38.21 15.84 -5.14
CA LYS A 61 38.78 16.94 -4.40
C LYS A 61 40.28 16.79 -4.41
N GLU A 62 40.99 17.85 -4.80
CA GLU A 62 42.43 17.95 -4.70
C GLU A 62 42.85 18.48 -3.32
N ILE A 63 43.86 17.89 -2.72
CA ILE A 63 44.42 18.31 -1.45
C ILE A 63 45.93 18.55 -1.65
N GLY A 64 46.34 19.82 -1.46
CA GLY A 64 47.75 20.21 -1.57
C GLY A 64 48.31 20.15 -2.98
N GLU A 65 48.48 21.25 -3.64
CA GLU A 65 49.18 21.54 -4.91
C GLU A 65 49.40 20.33 -5.87
N GLY A 66 48.33 19.56 -6.20
CA GLY A 66 48.39 18.46 -7.18
C GLY A 66 48.95 17.13 -6.69
N GLN A 67 49.16 16.95 -5.40
CA GLN A 67 49.84 15.76 -4.87
C GLN A 67 48.87 14.67 -4.40
N LEU A 68 47.70 15.01 -3.92
CA LEU A 68 46.74 14.06 -3.36
C LEU A 68 45.31 14.33 -3.86
N PHE A 69 44.70 13.32 -4.43
CA PHE A 69 43.27 13.37 -4.84
C PHE A 69 42.41 12.49 -3.93
N THR A 70 41.34 13.07 -3.45
CA THR A 70 40.32 12.36 -2.72
C THR A 70 39.03 12.32 -3.56
N TYR A 71 38.41 11.17 -3.66
CA TYR A 71 37.18 10.93 -4.38
C TYR A 71 36.08 10.53 -3.39
N LEU A 72 35.02 11.29 -3.34
CA LEU A 72 33.79 10.84 -2.72
C LEU A 72 33.01 10.06 -3.79
N VAL A 73 32.86 8.76 -3.58
CA VAL A 73 32.18 7.83 -4.47
C VAL A 73 30.81 7.55 -3.90
N GLU A 74 29.79 7.75 -4.70
CA GLU A 74 28.42 7.33 -4.42
C GLU A 74 28.10 6.15 -5.33
N ALA A 75 27.54 5.08 -4.78
CA ALA A 75 27.14 3.90 -5.53
C ALA A 75 25.70 3.51 -5.18
N THR A 76 24.99 2.97 -6.17
CA THR A 76 23.65 2.40 -6.04
C THR A 76 23.76 0.89 -6.25
N ASP A 77 23.01 0.12 -5.50
CA ASP A 77 22.99 -1.34 -5.64
C ASP A 77 22.52 -1.78 -7.04
N TYR A 78 22.37 -3.07 -7.24
CA TYR A 78 22.02 -3.64 -8.53
C TYR A 78 20.62 -3.23 -9.05
N THR A 79 19.80 -2.58 -8.23
CA THR A 79 18.55 -1.93 -8.69
C THR A 79 18.82 -0.83 -9.73
N TYR A 80 20.03 -0.27 -9.76
CA TYR A 80 20.50 0.65 -10.80
C TYR A 80 20.28 0.11 -12.22
N VAL A 81 20.47 -1.18 -12.44
CA VAL A 81 20.29 -1.80 -13.76
C VAL A 81 18.80 -1.83 -14.13
N ILE A 82 17.93 -2.24 -13.22
CA ILE A 82 16.50 -2.42 -13.49
C ILE A 82 15.71 -1.11 -13.59
N ILE A 83 16.23 -0.04 -13.00
CA ILE A 83 15.63 1.31 -13.14
C ILE A 83 15.75 1.80 -14.58
N ASN A 84 16.83 1.46 -15.27
CA ASN A 84 17.17 1.94 -16.61
C ASN A 84 16.65 1.03 -17.74
N LYS A 85 15.87 0.01 -17.43
CA LYS A 85 15.27 -0.93 -18.41
C LYS A 85 13.75 -0.82 -18.35
N ASN A 86 13.11 -0.71 -19.51
CA ASN A 86 11.66 -0.59 -19.61
C ASN A 86 11.06 -1.88 -20.17
N ALA A 87 10.02 -2.38 -19.52
CA ALA A 87 9.24 -3.53 -19.98
C ALA A 87 8.02 -3.08 -20.79
N GLN A 88 7.77 -3.81 -21.90
CA GLN A 88 6.57 -3.70 -22.71
C GLN A 88 6.07 -5.10 -23.05
N ILE A 89 5.23 -5.66 -22.18
CA ILE A 89 4.73 -7.03 -22.31
C ILE A 89 3.44 -7.20 -21.50
N THR A 90 2.58 -8.11 -21.96
CA THR A 90 1.38 -8.53 -21.24
C THR A 90 1.46 -10.02 -20.96
N TYR A 91 1.16 -10.42 -19.75
CA TYR A 91 1.08 -11.81 -19.34
C TYR A 91 -0.37 -12.18 -19.04
N GLU A 92 -0.75 -13.39 -19.44
CA GLU A 92 -2.07 -13.97 -19.17
C GLU A 92 -1.89 -15.34 -18.54
N SER A 93 -2.55 -15.57 -17.40
CA SER A 93 -2.56 -16.86 -16.68
C SER A 93 -1.17 -17.42 -16.40
N LYS A 94 -0.25 -16.57 -15.91
CA LYS A 94 1.13 -16.94 -15.56
C LYS A 94 1.37 -16.84 -14.07
N THR A 95 2.22 -17.71 -13.52
CA THR A 95 2.68 -17.62 -12.13
C THR A 95 3.61 -16.44 -11.94
N LEU A 96 3.67 -15.90 -10.71
CA LEU A 96 4.61 -14.84 -10.34
C LEU A 96 6.05 -15.20 -10.75
N GLN A 97 6.51 -16.42 -10.42
CA GLN A 97 7.84 -16.90 -10.74
C GLN A 97 8.14 -16.82 -12.25
N TYR A 98 7.22 -17.34 -13.08
CA TYR A 98 7.39 -17.30 -14.54
C TYR A 98 7.56 -15.85 -15.03
N ILE A 99 6.71 -14.94 -14.56
CA ILE A 99 6.74 -13.53 -14.99
C ILE A 99 8.06 -12.87 -14.59
N VAL A 100 8.54 -13.10 -13.36
CA VAL A 100 9.82 -12.51 -12.89
C VAL A 100 10.99 -13.04 -13.69
N GLN A 101 11.05 -14.36 -13.92
CA GLN A 101 12.10 -15.01 -14.73
C GLN A 101 12.13 -14.46 -16.14
N ASP A 102 10.98 -14.40 -16.81
CA ASP A 102 10.87 -13.90 -18.19
C ASP A 102 11.23 -12.40 -18.29
N LEU A 103 10.88 -11.60 -17.29
CA LEU A 103 11.28 -10.19 -17.24
C LEU A 103 12.80 -10.04 -17.09
N VAL A 104 13.45 -10.86 -16.27
CA VAL A 104 14.91 -10.84 -16.10
C VAL A 104 15.59 -11.27 -17.39
N ASP A 105 15.18 -12.43 -17.95
CA ASP A 105 15.79 -13.00 -19.15
C ASP A 105 15.60 -12.14 -20.40
N THR A 106 14.44 -11.45 -20.49
CA THR A 106 14.12 -10.65 -21.69
C THR A 106 14.75 -9.26 -21.66
N TYR A 107 14.78 -8.60 -20.48
CA TYR A 107 15.13 -7.18 -20.41
C TYR A 107 16.47 -6.89 -19.75
N ILE A 108 17.09 -7.84 -19.06
CA ILE A 108 18.41 -7.68 -18.46
C ILE A 108 19.42 -8.43 -19.32
N ASP A 109 20.47 -7.73 -19.78
CA ASP A 109 21.56 -8.36 -20.53
C ASP A 109 22.24 -9.46 -19.68
N PRO A 110 22.37 -10.69 -20.21
CA PRO A 110 23.02 -11.79 -19.49
C PRO A 110 24.44 -11.47 -19.00
N GLY A 111 25.12 -10.52 -19.63
CA GLY A 111 26.46 -10.06 -19.24
C GLY A 111 26.50 -9.43 -17.84
N TYR A 112 25.37 -8.99 -17.30
CA TYR A 112 25.29 -8.52 -15.91
C TYR A 112 25.35 -9.67 -14.89
N GLY A 113 24.99 -10.89 -15.28
CA GLY A 113 25.02 -12.08 -14.42
C GLY A 113 23.94 -12.12 -13.35
N PHE A 114 22.75 -11.60 -13.63
CA PHE A 114 21.60 -11.73 -12.72
C PHE A 114 21.12 -13.16 -12.67
N THR A 115 20.65 -13.57 -11.49
CA THR A 115 19.99 -14.85 -11.25
C THR A 115 18.65 -14.62 -10.55
N TYR A 116 17.83 -15.66 -10.49
CA TYR A 116 16.50 -15.63 -9.88
C TYR A 116 16.19 -16.94 -9.10
N ALA A 117 17.23 -17.50 -8.47
CA ALA A 117 17.10 -18.77 -7.75
C ALA A 117 16.15 -18.67 -6.54
N ASN A 118 16.01 -17.47 -5.99
CA ASN A 118 15.21 -17.19 -4.79
C ASN A 118 13.83 -16.55 -5.11
N VAL A 119 13.26 -16.84 -6.26
CA VAL A 119 11.89 -16.45 -6.61
C VAL A 119 10.92 -17.56 -6.28
N ASP A 120 10.00 -17.36 -5.35
CA ASP A 120 8.94 -18.33 -5.03
C ASP A 120 7.94 -18.45 -6.17
N VAL A 121 7.29 -19.59 -6.31
CA VAL A 121 6.30 -19.83 -7.38
C VAL A 121 5.19 -18.77 -7.38
N GLY A 122 4.71 -18.42 -6.20
CA GLY A 122 3.68 -17.40 -6.01
C GLY A 122 2.33 -17.72 -6.67
N PRO A 123 1.37 -16.79 -6.62
CA PRO A 123 0.06 -16.97 -7.21
C PRO A 123 0.11 -16.90 -8.76
N THR A 124 -0.89 -17.49 -9.39
CA THR A 124 -1.14 -17.29 -10.82
C THR A 124 -1.88 -15.96 -11.01
N ILE A 125 -1.36 -15.11 -11.89
CA ILE A 125 -1.91 -13.81 -12.22
C ILE A 125 -2.71 -13.95 -13.51
N ASN A 126 -4.01 -13.63 -13.47
CA ASN A 126 -4.89 -13.77 -14.62
C ASN A 126 -4.44 -12.89 -15.79
N THR A 127 -4.23 -11.62 -15.54
CA THR A 127 -3.73 -10.67 -16.56
C THR A 127 -2.93 -9.56 -15.89
N ILE A 128 -1.75 -9.28 -16.43
CA ILE A 128 -0.95 -8.12 -16.03
C ILE A 128 -0.21 -7.56 -17.23
N ALA A 129 -0.31 -6.25 -17.45
CA ALA A 129 0.34 -5.56 -18.55
C ALA A 129 1.37 -4.55 -18.04
N PHE A 130 2.55 -4.55 -18.66
CA PHE A 130 3.60 -3.57 -18.46
C PHE A 130 3.72 -2.73 -19.72
N ASN A 131 3.47 -1.45 -19.62
CA ASN A 131 3.35 -0.54 -20.76
C ASN A 131 4.46 0.51 -20.68
N HIS A 132 5.64 0.20 -21.22
CA HIS A 132 6.83 1.06 -21.19
C HIS A 132 7.19 1.60 -19.80
N ILE A 133 7.03 0.75 -18.77
CA ILE A 133 7.43 1.08 -17.40
C ILE A 133 8.76 0.42 -17.06
N SER A 134 9.54 1.04 -16.15
CA SER A 134 10.81 0.43 -15.74
C SER A 134 10.59 -0.94 -15.09
N LEU A 135 11.59 -1.85 -15.23
CA LEU A 135 11.53 -3.17 -14.58
C LEU A 135 11.31 -3.06 -13.08
N ARG A 136 11.91 -2.05 -12.45
CA ARG A 136 11.64 -1.73 -11.04
C ARG A 136 10.14 -1.52 -10.79
N LYS A 137 9.47 -0.66 -11.57
CA LYS A 137 8.03 -0.44 -11.45
C LYS A 137 7.22 -1.70 -11.79
N SER A 138 7.73 -2.54 -12.69
CA SER A 138 7.11 -3.83 -13.00
C SER A 138 7.16 -4.77 -11.80
N PHE A 139 8.28 -4.84 -11.10
CA PHE A 139 8.44 -5.62 -9.86
C PHE A 139 7.60 -5.05 -8.72
N GLU A 140 7.57 -3.71 -8.55
CA GLU A 140 6.69 -3.03 -7.58
C GLU A 140 5.20 -3.35 -7.84
N LYS A 141 4.77 -3.35 -9.12
CA LYS A 141 3.41 -3.72 -9.51
C LYS A 141 3.09 -5.18 -9.22
N LEU A 142 4.03 -6.10 -9.50
CA LEU A 142 3.89 -7.52 -9.15
C LEU A 142 3.76 -7.70 -7.64
N ALA A 143 4.62 -7.05 -6.86
CA ALA A 143 4.58 -7.08 -5.41
C ALA A 143 3.26 -6.54 -4.84
N ALA A 144 2.75 -5.45 -5.42
CA ALA A 144 1.46 -4.87 -5.01
C ALA A 144 0.27 -5.80 -5.27
N VAL A 145 0.27 -6.51 -6.42
CA VAL A 145 -0.80 -7.43 -6.80
C VAL A 145 -0.75 -8.73 -6.00
N THR A 146 0.46 -9.23 -5.71
CA THR A 146 0.65 -10.54 -5.07
C THR A 146 0.81 -10.50 -3.56
N GLY A 147 1.13 -9.32 -3.01
CA GLY A 147 1.49 -9.16 -1.59
C GLY A 147 2.89 -9.67 -1.23
N PHE A 148 3.69 -10.03 -2.24
CA PHE A 148 5.08 -10.47 -2.04
C PHE A 148 6.02 -9.29 -1.86
N GLU A 149 7.17 -9.54 -1.25
CA GLU A 149 8.29 -8.60 -1.18
C GLU A 149 9.36 -9.01 -2.20
N TRP A 150 10.05 -8.02 -2.76
CA TRP A 150 11.13 -8.28 -3.69
C TRP A 150 12.36 -7.44 -3.34
N TRP A 151 13.54 -7.96 -3.65
CA TRP A 151 14.83 -7.26 -3.59
C TRP A 151 15.84 -7.96 -4.50
N ILE A 152 16.94 -7.29 -4.74
CA ILE A 152 18.10 -7.88 -5.42
C ILE A 152 19.23 -7.90 -4.39
N ASP A 153 19.80 -9.06 -4.17
CA ASP A 153 20.91 -9.19 -3.24
C ASP A 153 22.25 -8.70 -3.82
N TYR A 154 23.26 -8.60 -2.98
CA TYR A 154 24.59 -8.15 -3.41
C TYR A 154 25.38 -9.23 -4.19
N GLN A 155 24.77 -10.35 -4.53
CA GLN A 155 25.27 -11.38 -5.43
C GLN A 155 24.49 -11.43 -6.75
N LYS A 156 23.62 -10.44 -6.98
CA LYS A 156 22.78 -10.29 -8.20
C LYS A 156 21.63 -11.29 -8.32
N ASP A 157 21.25 -11.96 -7.22
CA ASP A 157 20.06 -12.80 -7.24
C ASP A 157 18.81 -11.98 -6.96
N VAL A 158 17.80 -12.14 -7.80
CA VAL A 158 16.48 -11.52 -7.65
C VAL A 158 15.65 -12.38 -6.73
N HIS A 159 15.14 -11.80 -5.68
CA HIS A 159 14.28 -12.44 -4.70
C HIS A 159 12.85 -11.93 -4.84
N PHE A 160 11.89 -12.86 -4.83
CA PHE A 160 10.47 -12.59 -4.62
C PHE A 160 9.96 -13.60 -3.60
N LYS A 161 9.65 -13.14 -2.40
CA LYS A 161 9.24 -13.98 -1.28
C LYS A 161 7.90 -13.54 -0.74
N ALA A 162 7.14 -14.50 -0.21
CA ALA A 162 5.99 -14.15 0.61
C ALA A 162 6.47 -13.31 1.80
N LYS A 163 5.65 -12.31 2.17
CA LYS A 163 5.99 -11.40 3.27
C LYS A 163 6.09 -12.18 4.58
N ASP A 164 7.29 -12.38 5.06
CA ASP A 164 7.60 -13.01 6.33
C ASP A 164 8.58 -12.12 7.10
N ALA A 165 8.08 -11.47 8.14
CA ALA A 165 8.90 -10.61 8.98
C ALA A 165 9.78 -11.48 9.88
N SER A 166 11.01 -11.75 9.45
CA SER A 166 12.00 -12.37 10.32
C SER A 166 12.31 -11.47 11.52
N SER A 167 12.52 -12.07 12.69
CA SER A 167 12.89 -11.30 13.88
C SER A 167 14.29 -10.68 13.71
N ALA A 168 14.46 -9.47 14.21
CA ALA A 168 15.77 -8.86 14.37
C ALA A 168 16.62 -9.69 15.37
N PRO A 169 17.95 -9.66 15.24
CA PRO A 169 18.82 -10.51 16.06
C PRO A 169 18.75 -10.20 17.54
N GLU A 170 18.38 -8.96 17.89
CA GLU A 170 18.38 -8.50 19.27
C GLU A 170 17.18 -7.62 19.58
N MET A 171 16.79 -7.65 20.83
CA MET A 171 15.74 -6.84 21.44
C MET A 171 16.35 -5.55 22.02
N ILE A 172 15.62 -4.44 21.97
CA ILE A 172 16.00 -3.17 22.60
C ILE A 172 15.20 -2.99 23.88
N THR A 173 15.91 -2.93 25.04
CA THR A 173 15.27 -2.80 26.36
C THR A 173 16.01 -1.78 27.22
N ASP A 174 15.34 -1.19 28.22
CA ASP A 174 15.95 -0.28 29.21
C ASP A 174 17.09 -0.97 30.03
N SER A 175 17.08 -2.28 30.10
CA SER A 175 18.06 -3.09 30.81
C SER A 175 19.19 -3.60 29.92
N SER A 176 19.15 -3.35 28.62
CA SER A 176 20.16 -3.77 27.68
C SER A 176 21.13 -2.61 27.37
N ASP A 177 22.43 -2.90 27.49
CA ASP A 177 23.48 -1.94 27.11
C ASP A 177 23.85 -2.06 25.62
N ASN A 178 22.92 -2.56 24.79
CA ASN A 178 23.17 -2.86 23.38
C ASN A 178 22.85 -1.70 22.42
N PHE A 179 22.51 -0.54 22.92
CA PHE A 179 22.32 0.67 22.11
C PHE A 179 23.02 1.91 22.72
N ILE A 180 23.36 2.88 21.87
CA ILE A 180 24.05 4.11 22.27
C ILE A 180 23.08 5.29 22.38
N ASP A 181 22.14 5.37 21.44
CA ASP A 181 21.17 6.47 21.33
C ASP A 181 19.84 5.90 20.89
N VAL A 182 18.76 6.35 21.50
CA VAL A 182 17.39 5.98 21.19
C VAL A 182 16.56 7.27 21.05
N ARG A 183 15.79 7.38 19.98
CA ARG A 183 14.81 8.43 19.77
C ARG A 183 13.50 7.82 19.37
N ILE A 184 12.42 8.33 19.95
CA ILE A 184 11.07 7.87 19.69
C ILE A 184 10.24 9.09 19.30
N ASP A 185 9.50 8.95 18.22
CA ASP A 185 8.63 9.97 17.67
C ASP A 185 7.24 9.35 17.47
N VAL A 186 6.21 10.01 17.98
CA VAL A 186 4.81 9.61 17.82
C VAL A 186 4.11 10.67 17.00
N ASP A 187 3.77 10.33 15.77
CA ASP A 187 3.15 11.24 14.81
C ASP A 187 1.64 10.97 14.70
N THR A 188 0.83 11.93 15.11
CA THR A 188 -0.63 11.90 14.99
C THR A 188 -1.12 12.55 13.70
N SER A 189 -0.26 13.26 12.96
CA SER A 189 -0.67 14.04 11.77
C SER A 189 -1.18 13.19 10.62
N GLN A 190 -0.84 11.90 10.61
CA GLN A 190 -1.22 10.97 9.56
C GLN A 190 -2.34 10.02 9.97
N VAL A 191 -2.92 10.21 11.14
CA VAL A 191 -4.05 9.38 11.59
C VAL A 191 -5.22 9.49 10.62
N ARG A 192 -5.78 8.34 10.23
CA ARG A 192 -6.93 8.20 9.34
C ARG A 192 -7.82 7.10 9.90
N ASN A 193 -8.73 7.44 10.77
CA ASN A 193 -9.56 6.48 11.46
C ASN A 193 -10.98 6.35 10.89
N SER A 194 -11.31 7.15 9.88
CA SER A 194 -12.54 7.08 9.10
C SER A 194 -12.22 7.18 7.62
N ILE A 195 -12.39 6.09 6.87
CA ILE A 195 -12.02 5.99 5.46
C ILE A 195 -13.27 5.91 4.60
N VAL A 196 -13.35 6.78 3.60
CA VAL A 196 -14.36 6.73 2.55
C VAL A 196 -13.67 6.29 1.26
N VAL A 197 -14.10 5.17 0.69
CA VAL A 197 -13.64 4.73 -0.64
C VAL A 197 -14.75 5.00 -1.63
N LYS A 198 -14.46 5.80 -2.64
CA LYS A 198 -15.30 6.06 -3.82
C LYS A 198 -14.71 5.28 -4.99
N GLY A 199 -15.35 4.19 -5.34
CA GLY A 199 -15.01 3.34 -6.47
C GLY A 199 -15.66 3.80 -7.78
N GLY A 200 -15.68 2.92 -8.77
CA GLY A 200 -16.43 3.04 -10.00
C GLY A 200 -17.92 2.69 -9.79
N ARG A 201 -18.47 1.95 -10.73
CA ARG A 201 -19.87 1.47 -10.67
C ARG A 201 -19.90 -0.05 -10.63
N GLU A 202 -20.84 -0.60 -9.87
CA GLU A 202 -21.13 -2.03 -9.74
C GLU A 202 -22.52 -2.32 -10.29
N ILE A 203 -22.66 -3.43 -10.99
CA ILE A 203 -23.98 -3.90 -11.43
C ILE A 203 -24.69 -4.51 -10.23
N THR A 204 -25.95 -4.15 -10.00
CA THR A 204 -26.77 -4.69 -8.91
C THR A 204 -26.80 -6.22 -8.95
N SER A 205 -26.66 -6.87 -7.79
CA SER A 205 -26.74 -8.33 -7.67
C SER A 205 -28.16 -8.85 -7.96
N SER A 206 -29.17 -8.10 -7.56
CA SER A 206 -30.57 -8.43 -7.73
C SER A 206 -31.23 -7.63 -8.85
N TYR A 207 -32.21 -8.23 -9.48
CA TYR A 207 -33.07 -7.53 -10.45
C TYR A 207 -34.03 -6.60 -9.72
N PHE A 208 -34.15 -5.38 -10.22
CA PHE A 208 -35.10 -4.37 -9.77
C PHE A 208 -36.34 -4.44 -10.63
N GLN A 209 -37.49 -4.39 -10.00
CA GLN A 209 -38.81 -4.37 -10.69
C GLN A 209 -39.45 -3.00 -10.53
N GLN A 210 -39.90 -2.44 -11.64
CA GLN A 210 -40.63 -1.19 -11.67
C GLN A 210 -42.05 -1.47 -12.20
N THR A 211 -43.08 -1.00 -11.51
CA THR A 211 -44.45 -1.07 -12.02
C THR A 211 -44.79 0.23 -12.73
N ILE A 212 -45.21 0.14 -13.97
CA ILE A 212 -45.64 1.24 -14.82
C ILE A 212 -47.08 0.96 -15.22
N VAL A 213 -47.96 1.92 -15.02
CA VAL A 213 -49.37 1.80 -15.45
C VAL A 213 -49.55 2.56 -16.76
N ALA A 214 -50.00 1.88 -17.79
CA ALA A 214 -50.21 2.47 -19.09
C ALA A 214 -51.44 3.43 -19.09
N ASP A 215 -51.31 4.54 -19.81
CA ASP A 215 -52.35 5.55 -20.00
C ASP A 215 -53.25 5.31 -21.23
N GLY A 216 -52.93 4.29 -22.01
CA GLY A 216 -53.64 3.93 -23.24
C GLY A 216 -53.16 4.68 -24.50
N GLU A 217 -52.28 5.66 -24.36
CA GLU A 217 -51.76 6.50 -25.45
C GLU A 217 -50.23 6.40 -25.63
N ALA A 218 -49.50 6.39 -24.51
CA ALA A 218 -48.03 6.33 -24.53
C ALA A 218 -47.53 4.99 -25.06
N ARG A 219 -46.48 5.05 -25.87
CA ARG A 219 -45.79 3.89 -26.40
C ARG A 219 -44.35 3.76 -25.85
N GLU A 220 -43.94 4.72 -25.02
CA GLU A 220 -42.61 4.77 -24.39
C GLU A 220 -42.74 5.18 -22.93
N TRP A 221 -41.97 4.55 -22.07
CA TRP A 221 -41.96 4.78 -20.63
C TRP A 221 -40.53 4.88 -20.11
N LEU A 222 -40.27 5.88 -19.29
CA LEU A 222 -39.00 6.07 -18.62
C LEU A 222 -38.80 5.03 -17.52
N LEU A 223 -37.64 4.45 -17.50
CA LEU A 223 -37.17 3.63 -16.41
C LEU A 223 -36.53 4.50 -15.33
N ARG A 224 -36.59 4.05 -14.08
CA ARG A 224 -35.95 4.74 -12.96
C ARG A 224 -34.44 4.78 -13.12
N GLU A 225 -33.83 3.64 -13.52
CA GLU A 225 -32.43 3.49 -13.71
C GLU A 225 -32.11 2.99 -15.13
N LYS A 226 -30.87 3.19 -15.59
CA LYS A 226 -30.41 2.65 -16.87
C LYS A 226 -30.33 1.13 -16.82
N PRO A 227 -31.08 0.40 -17.63
CA PRO A 227 -31.03 -1.05 -17.64
C PRO A 227 -29.73 -1.53 -18.29
N ILE A 228 -28.97 -2.37 -17.59
CA ILE A 228 -27.77 -3.05 -18.12
C ILE A 228 -28.10 -4.46 -18.57
N ASP A 229 -28.95 -5.14 -17.80
CA ASP A 229 -29.37 -6.52 -18.06
C ASP A 229 -30.87 -6.60 -17.79
N MET A 230 -31.67 -6.90 -18.85
CA MET A 230 -33.09 -7.03 -18.77
C MET A 230 -33.46 -8.49 -18.61
N GLN A 231 -34.16 -8.84 -17.51
CA GLN A 231 -34.57 -10.20 -17.24
C GLN A 231 -35.89 -10.55 -17.94
N TYR A 232 -36.88 -9.69 -17.81
CA TYR A 232 -38.20 -9.80 -18.45
C TYR A 232 -38.90 -8.45 -18.48
N ILE A 233 -39.91 -8.34 -19.37
CA ILE A 233 -40.88 -7.29 -19.33
C ILE A 233 -42.27 -7.99 -19.33
N ASN A 234 -43.00 -7.87 -18.23
CA ASN A 234 -44.36 -8.44 -18.11
C ASN A 234 -45.40 -7.38 -18.47
N LEU A 235 -46.43 -7.80 -19.18
CA LEU A 235 -47.64 -7.01 -19.41
C LEU A 235 -48.81 -7.77 -18.79
N ASN A 236 -49.43 -7.20 -17.76
CA ASN A 236 -50.50 -7.83 -16.99
C ASN A 236 -50.12 -9.23 -16.47
N GLY A 237 -48.90 -9.38 -15.97
CA GLY A 237 -48.38 -10.64 -15.45
C GLY A 237 -47.90 -11.64 -16.52
N VAL A 238 -48.02 -11.33 -17.80
CA VAL A 238 -47.58 -12.19 -18.91
C VAL A 238 -46.23 -11.67 -19.47
N SER A 239 -45.22 -12.51 -19.44
CA SER A 239 -43.91 -12.14 -20.01
C SER A 239 -43.99 -11.95 -21.51
N LYS A 240 -43.43 -10.84 -22.00
CA LYS A 240 -43.38 -10.48 -23.42
C LYS A 240 -41.92 -10.57 -23.92
N THR A 241 -41.76 -10.78 -25.22
CA THR A 241 -40.49 -10.72 -25.88
C THR A 241 -39.96 -9.28 -25.87
N PHE A 242 -38.66 -9.11 -25.72
CA PHE A 242 -38.03 -7.79 -25.73
C PHE A 242 -36.71 -7.81 -26.48
N GLY A 243 -36.38 -6.70 -27.12
CA GLY A 243 -35.13 -6.50 -27.85
C GLY A 243 -34.41 -5.21 -27.43
N VAL A 244 -33.20 -5.00 -27.89
CA VAL A 244 -32.36 -3.85 -27.60
C VAL A 244 -32.49 -2.80 -28.68
N ASP A 245 -32.97 -1.63 -28.30
CA ASP A 245 -33.07 -0.47 -29.19
C ASP A 245 -31.75 0.32 -29.25
N PRO A 246 -31.23 0.70 -30.42
CA PRO A 246 -31.68 0.40 -31.78
C PRO A 246 -30.94 -0.79 -32.42
N LEU A 247 -30.39 -1.72 -31.65
CA LEU A 247 -29.49 -2.76 -32.15
C LEU A 247 -30.20 -3.92 -32.82
N GLU A 248 -31.43 -4.21 -32.39
CA GLU A 248 -32.21 -5.36 -32.84
C GLU A 248 -33.43 -4.94 -33.68
N ASP A 249 -33.99 -5.89 -34.45
CA ASP A 249 -35.13 -5.64 -35.31
C ASP A 249 -36.39 -5.36 -34.46
N ASP A 250 -36.89 -4.15 -34.53
CA ASP A 250 -38.05 -3.67 -33.79
C ASP A 250 -39.30 -4.57 -34.00
N THR A 251 -39.44 -5.13 -35.21
CA THR A 251 -40.66 -5.94 -35.53
C THR A 251 -40.64 -7.36 -34.95
N ALA A 252 -39.49 -7.82 -34.47
CA ALA A 252 -39.31 -9.18 -33.93
C ALA A 252 -39.77 -9.31 -32.45
N PHE A 253 -39.91 -8.20 -31.76
CA PHE A 253 -40.15 -8.17 -30.31
C PHE A 253 -41.46 -7.45 -29.96
N TYR A 254 -41.93 -7.62 -28.73
CA TYR A 254 -43.10 -6.91 -28.23
C TYR A 254 -42.69 -5.55 -27.63
N PHE A 255 -41.59 -5.53 -26.86
CA PHE A 255 -40.99 -4.34 -26.29
C PHE A 255 -39.55 -4.17 -26.77
N MET A 256 -39.10 -2.92 -26.82
CA MET A 256 -37.73 -2.54 -27.02
C MET A 256 -37.24 -1.78 -25.80
N PHE A 257 -36.00 -2.03 -25.33
CA PHE A 257 -35.40 -1.25 -24.25
C PHE A 257 -34.09 -0.62 -24.71
N ASN A 258 -33.83 0.58 -24.18
CA ASN A 258 -32.58 1.29 -24.47
C ASN A 258 -31.72 1.37 -23.21
N PHE A 259 -30.52 0.78 -23.28
CA PHE A 259 -29.57 0.78 -22.19
C PHE A 259 -28.80 2.09 -22.04
N GLN A 260 -28.89 3.03 -23.01
CA GLN A 260 -28.24 4.34 -22.92
C GLN A 260 -29.19 5.43 -22.37
N GLU A 261 -30.46 5.38 -22.72
CA GLU A 261 -31.44 6.47 -22.49
C GLU A 261 -32.52 6.17 -21.45
N LYS A 262 -32.42 5.10 -20.70
CA LYS A 262 -33.34 4.74 -19.61
C LYS A 262 -34.82 4.58 -20.03
N TYR A 263 -35.14 4.00 -21.15
CA TYR A 263 -36.53 3.78 -21.52
C TYR A 263 -36.82 2.36 -22.01
N ILE A 264 -38.08 2.01 -21.93
CA ILE A 264 -38.69 0.92 -22.69
C ILE A 264 -39.78 1.49 -23.58
N ARG A 265 -39.96 0.92 -24.76
CA ARG A 265 -41.07 1.28 -25.66
C ARG A 265 -41.69 0.05 -26.28
N CYS A 266 -42.94 0.20 -26.75
CA CYS A 266 -43.56 -0.80 -27.63
C CYS A 266 -42.83 -0.86 -28.96
N SER A 267 -42.71 -2.06 -29.50
CA SER A 267 -42.31 -2.28 -30.88
C SER A 267 -43.30 -1.62 -31.86
N LEU A 268 -42.84 -1.26 -33.05
CA LEU A 268 -43.68 -0.70 -34.08
C LEU A 268 -44.79 -1.66 -34.53
N ALA A 269 -44.52 -2.97 -34.41
CA ALA A 269 -45.48 -4.03 -34.81
C ALA A 269 -46.52 -4.37 -33.73
N THR A 270 -46.43 -3.82 -32.51
CA THR A 270 -47.32 -4.18 -31.41
C THR A 270 -48.29 -3.07 -31.09
N PRO A 271 -49.52 -3.40 -30.62
CA PRO A 271 -50.50 -2.40 -30.21
C PRO A 271 -50.01 -1.67 -28.95
N THR A 272 -50.49 -0.44 -28.78
CA THR A 272 -50.32 0.33 -27.54
C THR A 272 -51.05 -0.39 -26.40
N PRO A 273 -50.43 -0.58 -25.21
CA PRO A 273 -51.10 -1.11 -24.05
C PRO A 273 -52.32 -0.27 -23.66
N ALA A 274 -53.38 -0.93 -23.22
CA ALA A 274 -54.64 -0.24 -22.87
C ALA A 274 -54.49 0.55 -21.56
N LEU A 275 -55.37 1.53 -21.37
CA LEU A 275 -55.45 2.27 -20.10
C LEU A 275 -55.59 1.31 -18.92
N GLY A 276 -54.71 1.41 -17.94
CA GLY A 276 -54.71 0.57 -16.75
C GLY A 276 -53.89 -0.71 -16.87
N ASP A 277 -53.32 -1.03 -18.06
CA ASP A 277 -52.42 -2.17 -18.20
C ASP A 277 -51.16 -1.96 -17.37
N GLU A 278 -50.71 -3.01 -16.67
CA GLU A 278 -49.49 -2.99 -15.86
C GLU A 278 -48.31 -3.54 -16.66
N ILE A 279 -47.29 -2.70 -16.82
CA ILE A 279 -45.99 -3.05 -17.44
C ILE A 279 -44.97 -3.17 -16.33
N ILE A 280 -44.39 -4.36 -16.17
CA ILE A 280 -43.40 -4.62 -15.11
C ILE A 280 -42.07 -5.06 -15.74
N PRO A 281 -41.15 -4.13 -16.04
CA PRO A 281 -39.74 -4.47 -16.38
C PRO A 281 -38.98 -4.92 -15.15
N SER A 282 -38.16 -5.96 -15.31
CA SER A 282 -37.21 -6.48 -14.31
C SER A 282 -35.82 -6.40 -14.88
N TYR A 283 -34.99 -5.56 -14.30
CA TYR A 283 -33.68 -5.27 -14.86
C TYR A 283 -32.60 -5.01 -13.78
N LYS A 284 -31.32 -5.20 -14.14
CA LYS A 284 -30.18 -4.75 -13.35
C LYS A 284 -29.69 -3.40 -13.85
N TYR A 285 -29.12 -2.64 -12.95
CA TYR A 285 -28.58 -1.31 -13.24
C TYR A 285 -27.26 -1.10 -12.47
N GLU A 286 -26.52 -0.07 -12.81
CA GLU A 286 -25.27 0.28 -12.14
C GLU A 286 -25.52 1.23 -10.95
N VAL A 287 -24.86 0.91 -9.84
CA VAL A 287 -24.80 1.76 -8.65
C VAL A 287 -23.37 2.21 -8.39
N PRO A 288 -23.15 3.43 -7.86
CA PRO A 288 -21.82 3.84 -7.48
C PRO A 288 -21.32 2.99 -6.30
N VAL A 289 -20.04 2.64 -6.34
CA VAL A 289 -19.37 1.94 -5.23
C VAL A 289 -18.86 2.98 -4.25
N ILE A 290 -19.54 3.09 -3.10
CA ILE A 290 -19.14 3.99 -2.02
C ILE A 290 -19.18 3.19 -0.72
N ILE A 291 -18.04 3.12 -0.02
CA ILE A 291 -17.91 2.46 1.28
C ILE A 291 -17.29 3.44 2.27
N LYS A 292 -17.87 3.52 3.46
CA LYS A 292 -17.27 4.23 4.60
C LYS A 292 -17.02 3.23 5.72
N LEU A 293 -15.75 3.11 6.14
CA LEU A 293 -15.34 2.32 7.30
C LEU A 293 -14.67 3.23 8.32
N ARG A 294 -14.83 2.92 9.61
CA ARG A 294 -14.13 3.61 10.69
C ARG A 294 -13.63 2.64 11.76
N SER A 295 -12.58 3.01 12.45
CA SER A 295 -12.06 2.30 13.62
C SER A 295 -12.61 2.96 14.88
N ALA A 296 -13.61 2.36 15.53
CA ALA A 296 -14.22 2.92 16.73
C ALA A 296 -13.22 3.06 17.89
N SER A 297 -12.30 2.10 18.05
CA SER A 297 -11.25 2.15 19.08
C SER A 297 -10.29 3.32 18.88
N SER A 298 -9.89 3.57 17.64
CA SER A 298 -9.03 4.69 17.30
C SER A 298 -9.74 6.04 17.48
N VAL A 299 -11.00 6.14 17.06
CA VAL A 299 -11.82 7.36 17.26
C VAL A 299 -11.90 7.71 18.75
N LEU A 300 -12.20 6.74 19.61
CA LEU A 300 -12.24 6.95 21.06
C LEU A 300 -10.88 7.32 21.64
N ALA A 301 -9.80 6.72 21.16
CA ALA A 301 -8.45 7.06 21.59
C ALA A 301 -8.07 8.49 21.22
N MET A 302 -8.35 8.92 19.98
CA MET A 302 -8.09 10.28 19.52
C MET A 302 -9.00 11.30 20.22
N GLN A 303 -10.27 10.97 20.44
CA GLN A 303 -11.18 11.81 21.24
C GLN A 303 -10.64 12.06 22.66
N ALA A 304 -10.07 11.04 23.30
CA ALA A 304 -9.48 11.17 24.63
C ALA A 304 -8.24 12.09 24.65
N ILE A 305 -7.49 12.15 23.54
CA ILE A 305 -6.29 12.98 23.40
C ILE A 305 -6.66 14.42 23.04
N GLU A 306 -7.54 14.61 22.06
CA GLU A 306 -7.84 15.91 21.45
C GLU A 306 -8.99 16.63 22.15
N GLY A 307 -9.88 15.90 22.83
CA GLY A 307 -11.08 16.43 23.47
C GLY A 307 -12.19 16.85 22.50
N GLY A 308 -12.06 16.46 21.21
CA GLY A 308 -13.05 16.67 20.13
C GLY A 308 -13.89 15.44 19.85
N ASP A 309 -14.25 15.22 18.58
CA ASP A 309 -14.97 14.02 18.12
C ASP A 309 -14.02 12.84 17.79
N GLY A 310 -12.72 13.10 17.74
CA GLY A 310 -11.69 12.10 17.44
C GLY A 310 -11.70 11.56 16.02
N LEU A 311 -12.50 12.15 15.11
CA LEU A 311 -12.64 11.70 13.73
C LEU A 311 -11.59 12.31 12.81
N HIS A 312 -10.80 11.46 12.21
CA HIS A 312 -9.83 11.80 11.17
C HIS A 312 -10.27 11.13 9.85
N GLU A 313 -11.01 11.88 9.03
CA GLU A 313 -11.58 11.37 7.81
C GLU A 313 -10.61 11.46 6.63
N TYR A 314 -10.56 10.39 5.83
CA TYR A 314 -9.79 10.34 4.60
C TYR A 314 -10.60 9.70 3.47
N THR A 315 -10.58 10.32 2.29
CA THR A 315 -11.31 9.82 1.12
C THR A 315 -10.34 9.31 0.06
N ILE A 316 -10.57 8.08 -0.39
CA ILE A 316 -9.86 7.45 -1.49
C ILE A 316 -10.81 7.42 -2.69
N THR A 317 -10.37 7.97 -3.81
CA THR A 317 -11.11 7.90 -5.07
C THR A 317 -10.34 7.02 -6.05
N ASP A 318 -10.91 5.86 -6.40
CA ASP A 318 -10.30 4.91 -7.32
C ASP A 318 -11.37 4.23 -8.18
N THR A 319 -11.57 4.74 -9.40
CA THR A 319 -12.58 4.23 -10.33
C THR A 319 -12.29 2.83 -10.88
N SER A 320 -11.11 2.27 -10.62
CA SER A 320 -10.77 0.88 -10.97
C SER A 320 -11.44 -0.14 -10.04
N ILE A 321 -11.81 0.28 -8.84
CA ILE A 321 -12.56 -0.53 -7.86
C ILE A 321 -14.00 -0.62 -8.32
N LYS A 322 -14.47 -1.82 -8.69
CA LYS A 322 -15.80 -2.03 -9.27
C LYS A 322 -16.72 -2.89 -8.41
N SER A 323 -16.31 -3.22 -7.18
CA SER A 323 -17.16 -3.95 -6.24
C SER A 323 -17.08 -3.37 -4.84
N LYS A 324 -18.18 -3.51 -4.07
CA LYS A 324 -18.21 -3.11 -2.65
C LYS A 324 -17.19 -3.89 -1.81
N SER A 325 -16.92 -5.16 -2.14
CA SER A 325 -15.91 -5.99 -1.46
C SER A 325 -14.50 -5.43 -1.65
N GLU A 326 -14.11 -5.12 -2.89
CA GLU A 326 -12.80 -4.50 -3.17
C GLU A 326 -12.64 -3.14 -2.47
N ALA A 327 -13.71 -2.33 -2.47
CA ALA A 327 -13.71 -1.05 -1.77
C ALA A 327 -13.55 -1.22 -0.26
N ARG A 328 -14.20 -2.24 0.33
CA ARG A 328 -14.06 -2.59 1.75
C ARG A 328 -12.66 -3.05 2.10
N ASP A 329 -12.08 -3.93 1.28
CA ASP A 329 -10.70 -4.42 1.47
C ASP A 329 -9.70 -3.26 1.38
N ARG A 330 -9.91 -2.35 0.45
CA ARG A 330 -9.10 -1.14 0.33
C ARG A 330 -9.21 -0.22 1.55
N ALA A 331 -10.42 0.02 2.04
CA ALA A 331 -10.66 0.82 3.24
C ALA A 331 -10.07 0.15 4.49
N MET A 332 -10.22 -1.18 4.62
CA MET A 332 -9.66 -1.95 5.74
C MET A 332 -8.13 -1.87 5.76
N LYS A 333 -7.49 -2.03 4.59
CA LYS A 333 -6.03 -1.90 4.48
C LYS A 333 -5.54 -0.52 4.97
N GLU A 334 -6.22 0.54 4.57
CA GLU A 334 -5.88 1.89 5.00
C GLU A 334 -6.08 2.10 6.51
N LEU A 335 -7.18 1.57 7.08
CA LEU A 335 -7.41 1.61 8.52
C LEU A 335 -6.35 0.84 9.30
N LEU A 336 -5.95 -0.36 8.85
CA LEU A 336 -4.91 -1.15 9.51
C LEU A 336 -3.57 -0.41 9.54
N GLU A 337 -3.29 0.38 8.51
CA GLU A 337 -2.02 1.09 8.38
C GLU A 337 -2.01 2.44 9.12
N TYR A 338 -3.13 3.19 9.10
CA TYR A 338 -3.16 4.59 9.54
C TYR A 338 -4.19 4.92 10.62
N ALA A 339 -4.97 3.96 11.11
CA ALA A 339 -5.99 4.27 12.12
C ALA A 339 -5.39 4.77 13.44
N ASN A 340 -4.18 4.31 13.78
CA ASN A 340 -3.50 4.71 15.01
C ASN A 340 -2.33 5.66 14.72
N PRO A 341 -1.91 6.48 15.69
CA PRO A 341 -0.71 7.29 15.57
C PRO A 341 0.49 6.46 15.12
N LEU A 342 1.25 7.01 14.17
CA LEU A 342 2.45 6.34 13.69
C LEU A 342 3.54 6.45 14.74
N PHE A 343 4.00 5.29 15.19
CA PHE A 343 5.13 5.18 16.09
C PHE A 343 6.39 4.96 15.27
N ASN A 344 7.33 5.89 15.36
CA ASN A 344 8.62 5.82 14.69
C ASN A 344 9.72 5.92 15.72
N GLY A 345 10.79 5.21 15.50
CA GLY A 345 11.96 5.31 16.35
C GLY A 345 13.25 5.14 15.57
N THR A 346 14.31 5.63 16.18
CA THR A 346 15.67 5.36 15.73
C THR A 346 16.51 4.93 16.92
N PHE A 347 17.36 3.96 16.71
CA PHE A 347 18.43 3.65 17.67
C PHE A 347 19.74 3.49 16.94
N THR A 348 20.82 3.71 17.68
CA THR A 348 22.18 3.51 17.22
C THR A 348 22.85 2.45 18.09
N THR A 349 23.52 1.47 17.45
CA THR A 349 24.28 0.43 18.12
C THR A 349 25.58 0.15 17.39
N ARG A 350 26.48 -0.67 17.97
CA ARG A 350 27.73 -1.12 17.37
C ARG A 350 27.91 -2.61 17.49
N THR A 351 28.69 -3.21 16.59
CA THR A 351 29.00 -4.64 16.64
C THR A 351 29.60 -5.09 17.97
N GLY A 352 30.40 -4.25 18.63
CA GLY A 352 30.96 -4.57 19.95
C GLY A 352 29.93 -4.63 21.09
N LEU A 353 28.73 -4.08 20.90
CA LEU A 353 27.62 -4.12 21.86
C LEU A 353 26.64 -5.26 21.57
N LEU A 354 26.73 -5.86 20.38
CA LEU A 354 25.84 -6.93 19.93
C LEU A 354 26.46 -8.31 20.15
N GLN A 355 25.63 -9.34 20.19
CA GLN A 355 26.12 -10.72 20.15
C GLN A 355 26.89 -10.96 18.84
N SER A 356 27.94 -11.77 18.91
CA SER A 356 28.79 -12.05 17.75
C SER A 356 27.98 -12.54 16.54
N GLY A 357 28.16 -11.90 15.42
CA GLY A 357 27.47 -12.22 14.16
C GLY A 357 26.09 -11.58 13.99
N SER A 358 25.61 -10.82 14.97
CA SER A 358 24.35 -10.08 14.86
C SER A 358 24.49 -8.88 13.93
N TYR A 359 23.46 -8.67 13.11
CA TYR A 359 23.32 -7.48 12.26
C TYR A 359 21.85 -7.23 11.94
N PHE A 360 21.49 -5.97 11.79
CA PHE A 360 20.13 -5.55 11.45
C PHE A 360 19.97 -5.41 9.94
N LYS A 361 18.76 -5.72 9.45
CA LYS A 361 18.36 -5.52 8.05
C LYS A 361 16.96 -4.88 7.98
N PRO A 362 16.67 -4.08 6.95
CA PRO A 362 15.30 -3.68 6.65
C PRO A 362 14.39 -4.90 6.45
N GLY A 363 13.13 -4.79 6.87
CA GLY A 363 12.17 -5.89 6.80
C GLY A 363 12.16 -6.83 8.02
N GLN A 364 13.15 -6.75 8.89
CA GLN A 364 13.14 -7.48 10.16
C GLN A 364 12.21 -6.79 11.17
N GLN A 365 11.66 -7.57 12.10
CA GLN A 365 10.89 -7.07 13.23
C GLN A 365 11.77 -6.96 14.47
N VAL A 366 12.03 -5.73 14.93
CA VAL A 366 12.74 -5.48 16.18
C VAL A 366 11.75 -5.39 17.34
N THR A 367 12.01 -6.13 18.42
CA THR A 367 11.24 -6.01 19.64
C THR A 367 11.81 -4.89 20.51
N VAL A 368 10.94 -3.99 20.96
CA VAL A 368 11.29 -2.84 21.79
C VAL A 368 10.48 -2.88 23.08
N ASN A 369 11.17 -2.80 24.21
CA ASN A 369 10.56 -2.71 25.54
C ASN A 369 11.32 -1.65 26.36
N LEU A 370 10.81 -0.44 26.36
CA LEU A 370 11.38 0.75 26.99
C LEU A 370 10.34 1.40 27.91
N PRO A 371 10.10 0.86 29.11
CA PRO A 371 9.09 1.36 30.05
C PRO A 371 9.28 2.84 30.41
N THR A 372 10.51 3.33 30.49
CA THR A 372 10.84 4.74 30.74
C THR A 372 10.34 5.67 29.64
N TRP A 373 10.13 5.14 28.43
CA TRP A 373 9.58 5.85 27.27
C TRP A 373 8.10 5.55 27.02
N GLY A 374 7.45 4.82 27.97
CA GLY A 374 6.05 4.46 27.85
C GLY A 374 5.77 3.21 27.01
N ILE A 375 6.78 2.49 26.57
CA ILE A 375 6.67 1.21 25.87
C ILE A 375 6.90 0.11 26.91
N SER A 376 5.83 -0.27 27.61
CA SER A 376 5.89 -1.15 28.80
C SER A 376 5.70 -2.65 28.49
N VAL A 377 5.55 -3.02 27.23
CA VAL A 377 5.38 -4.41 26.77
C VAL A 377 6.27 -4.64 25.56
N ASP A 378 6.66 -5.89 25.37
CA ASP A 378 7.41 -6.29 24.18
C ASP A 378 6.58 -6.00 22.92
N THR A 379 6.96 -4.97 22.21
CA THR A 379 6.28 -4.55 20.99
C THR A 379 7.22 -4.74 19.80
N GLY A 380 6.74 -5.48 18.80
CA GLY A 380 7.49 -5.70 17.56
C GLY A 380 7.27 -4.55 16.57
N TYR A 381 8.33 -3.95 16.10
CA TYR A 381 8.32 -2.88 15.09
C TYR A 381 9.11 -3.28 13.86
N LEU A 382 8.61 -2.94 12.70
CA LEU A 382 9.29 -3.22 11.43
C LEU A 382 10.48 -2.28 11.25
N ILE A 383 11.65 -2.82 10.92
CA ILE A 383 12.83 -2.03 10.55
C ILE A 383 12.62 -1.49 9.13
N GLN A 384 12.59 -0.17 9.01
CA GLN A 384 12.40 0.54 7.75
C GLN A 384 13.70 0.81 7.01
N GLN A 385 14.74 1.15 7.78
CA GLN A 385 16.03 1.53 7.23
C GLN A 385 17.13 1.15 8.19
N VAL A 386 18.24 0.69 7.64
CA VAL A 386 19.50 0.47 8.36
C VAL A 386 20.60 1.24 7.66
N THR A 387 21.31 2.06 8.41
CA THR A 387 22.53 2.71 7.94
C THR A 387 23.71 2.10 8.67
N THR A 388 24.55 1.40 7.94
CA THR A 388 25.80 0.79 8.43
C THR A 388 26.95 1.71 8.12
N THR A 389 27.65 2.15 9.16
CA THR A 389 28.86 2.99 9.05
C THR A 389 30.05 2.21 9.59
N LEU A 390 31.13 2.19 8.83
CA LEU A 390 32.39 1.59 9.26
C LEU A 390 33.08 2.56 10.22
N VAL A 391 33.32 2.13 11.46
CA VAL A 391 33.95 2.92 12.51
C VAL A 391 35.27 2.22 12.91
N GLU A 392 36.30 2.98 13.12
CA GLU A 392 37.60 2.48 13.61
C GLU A 392 37.73 2.79 15.09
N ASP A 393 37.94 1.74 15.90
CA ASP A 393 38.30 1.89 17.30
C ASP A 393 39.69 1.29 17.54
N GLY A 394 40.69 2.15 17.39
CA GLY A 394 42.08 1.77 17.49
C GLY A 394 42.53 0.80 16.40
N THR A 395 42.71 -0.48 16.74
CA THR A 395 43.14 -1.53 15.81
C THR A 395 41.98 -2.34 15.23
N ASN A 396 40.77 -2.18 15.75
CA ASN A 396 39.61 -2.96 15.35
C ASN A 396 38.67 -2.14 14.44
N ILE A 397 38.14 -2.81 13.43
CA ILE A 397 37.08 -2.27 12.60
C ILE A 397 35.74 -2.72 13.21
N GLU A 398 34.90 -1.74 13.53
CA GLU A 398 33.53 -1.96 14.02
C GLU A 398 32.52 -1.41 13.04
N TYR A 399 31.33 -2.01 13.05
CA TYR A 399 30.16 -1.48 12.31
C TYR A 399 29.24 -0.80 13.30
N GLN A 400 28.93 0.45 13.01
CA GLN A 400 27.88 1.18 13.70
C GLN A 400 26.61 1.10 12.87
N TYR A 401 25.51 0.66 13.49
CA TYR A 401 24.21 0.59 12.88
C TYR A 401 23.35 1.73 13.42
N SER A 402 22.81 2.54 12.51
CA SER A 402 21.72 3.46 12.83
C SER A 402 20.45 2.86 12.20
N VAL A 403 19.54 2.39 13.05
CA VAL A 403 18.35 1.64 12.69
C VAL A 403 17.14 2.54 12.87
N ARG A 404 16.32 2.63 11.84
CA ARG A 404 15.02 3.29 11.88
C ARG A 404 13.94 2.24 11.83
N PHE A 405 13.02 2.29 12.79
CA PHE A 405 11.93 1.33 12.93
C PHE A 405 10.59 2.04 13.16
N GLY A 406 9.49 1.32 12.96
CA GLY A 406 8.14 1.84 13.22
C GLY A 406 7.18 1.69 12.06
N GLY A 407 6.17 2.56 12.00
CA GLY A 407 5.21 2.62 10.90
C GLY A 407 5.85 3.08 9.59
N ARG A 408 5.20 2.73 8.48
CA ARG A 408 5.64 3.15 7.15
C ARG A 408 5.51 4.67 7.02
N LEU A 409 6.60 5.35 6.75
CA LEU A 409 6.55 6.76 6.38
C LEU A 409 6.12 6.86 4.91
N LEU A 410 5.03 7.55 4.66
CA LEU A 410 4.73 8.00 3.31
C LEU A 410 5.84 8.95 2.88
N ASP A 411 6.45 8.71 1.74
CA ASP A 411 7.33 9.71 1.18
C ASP A 411 6.53 10.94 0.73
N ALA A 412 7.20 12.09 0.63
CA ALA A 412 6.56 13.34 0.23
C ALA A 412 5.86 13.22 -1.13
N SER A 413 6.36 12.38 -2.05
CA SER A 413 5.75 12.17 -3.37
C SER A 413 4.49 11.33 -3.29
N SER A 414 4.46 10.29 -2.49
CA SER A 414 3.27 9.46 -2.23
C SER A 414 2.20 10.24 -1.47
N PHE A 415 2.61 11.08 -0.52
CA PHE A 415 1.73 12.01 0.18
C PHE A 415 1.13 13.04 -0.78
N LEU A 416 1.94 13.70 -1.61
CA LEU A 416 1.47 14.67 -2.60
C LEU A 416 0.58 14.03 -3.67
N GLN A 417 0.84 12.79 -4.10
CA GLN A 417 -0.04 12.06 -5.01
C GLN A 417 -1.38 11.71 -4.35
N SER A 418 -1.39 11.38 -3.07
CA SER A 418 -2.62 11.12 -2.33
C SER A 418 -3.48 12.40 -2.17
N VAL A 419 -2.84 13.54 -1.94
CA VAL A 419 -3.48 14.85 -1.85
C VAL A 419 -3.94 15.34 -3.24
N ALA A 420 -3.11 15.21 -4.28
CA ALA A 420 -3.46 15.62 -5.64
C ALA A 420 -4.58 14.76 -6.27
N GLY A 421 -4.68 13.48 -5.87
CA GLY A 421 -5.80 12.61 -6.24
C GLY A 421 -7.12 13.02 -5.60
N ALA A 422 -7.08 13.71 -4.46
CA ALA A 422 -8.28 14.19 -3.76
C ALA A 422 -8.86 15.49 -4.39
N GLU A 423 -8.10 16.25 -5.15
CA GLU A 423 -8.51 17.56 -5.67
C GLU A 423 -9.26 17.54 -7.02
N LYS A 424 -9.43 16.41 -7.68
CA LYS A 424 -10.17 16.31 -8.94
C LYS A 424 -11.45 15.48 -8.84
N VAL A 425 -12.36 15.86 -7.97
CA VAL A 425 -13.77 15.52 -8.12
C VAL A 425 -14.54 16.82 -8.30
N THR A 426 -14.69 17.25 -9.55
CA THR A 426 -15.80 18.10 -9.92
C THR A 426 -17.04 17.26 -9.63
N LEU A 427 -17.74 17.59 -8.56
CA LEU A 427 -19.08 17.09 -8.29
C LEU A 427 -19.97 17.63 -9.43
N GLU A 428 -20.16 16.84 -10.48
CA GLU A 428 -21.39 16.95 -11.24
C GLU A 428 -22.47 16.47 -10.28
N THR A 429 -23.21 17.42 -9.75
CA THR A 429 -24.42 17.20 -8.98
C THR A 429 -25.51 16.72 -9.93
N GLU A 430 -25.47 15.45 -10.30
CA GLU A 430 -26.72 14.74 -10.59
C GLU A 430 -27.31 14.38 -9.21
N GLU A 431 -28.53 14.84 -8.95
CA GLU A 431 -29.34 14.44 -7.79
C GLU A 431 -29.43 12.92 -7.77
N ILE A 432 -28.60 12.29 -6.96
CA ILE A 432 -28.65 10.85 -6.70
C ILE A 432 -29.68 10.65 -5.60
N ASP A 433 -30.90 10.31 -5.96
CA ASP A 433 -32.06 10.10 -5.05
C ASP A 433 -31.83 8.95 -4.05
N ARG A 434 -30.76 8.16 -4.15
CA ARG A 434 -30.43 7.12 -3.18
C ARG A 434 -28.92 6.81 -3.20
N ILE A 435 -28.21 7.39 -2.26
CA ILE A 435 -26.90 6.88 -1.83
C ILE A 435 -27.19 5.86 -0.72
N GLU A 436 -27.05 4.58 -0.98
CA GLU A 436 -26.93 3.60 0.09
C GLU A 436 -25.53 3.74 0.70
N VAL A 437 -25.43 4.60 1.71
CA VAL A 437 -24.22 4.70 2.54
C VAL A 437 -24.29 3.57 3.56
N ILE A 438 -23.60 2.48 3.29
CA ILE A 438 -23.40 1.45 4.32
C ILE A 438 -22.29 1.95 5.22
N SER A 439 -22.64 2.51 6.37
CA SER A 439 -21.68 2.80 7.44
C SER A 439 -21.68 1.60 8.38
N GLU A 440 -20.66 0.76 8.30
CA GLU A 440 -20.43 -0.27 9.28
C GLU A 440 -19.45 0.24 10.34
N GLU A 441 -19.93 0.30 11.58
CA GLU A 441 -19.12 0.57 12.75
C GLU A 441 -18.54 -0.76 13.24
N ILE A 442 -17.22 -0.94 13.16
CA ILE A 442 -16.55 -2.11 13.76
C ILE A 442 -16.45 -1.87 15.26
N ASN A 443 -17.45 -2.28 16.00
CA ASN A 443 -17.47 -2.16 17.45
C ASN A 443 -17.12 -3.51 18.07
N ILE A 444 -15.86 -3.72 18.43
CA ILE A 444 -15.35 -4.97 19.01
C ILE A 444 -15.97 -5.25 20.40
N ALA A 445 -16.57 -4.25 21.05
CA ALA A 445 -17.11 -4.37 22.41
C ALA A 445 -18.60 -4.79 22.49
N GLU A 446 -19.39 -4.69 21.43
CA GLU A 446 -20.83 -4.94 21.48
C GLU A 446 -21.29 -6.36 21.15
N VAL A 447 -20.39 -7.27 20.78
CA VAL A 447 -20.77 -8.66 20.45
C VAL A 447 -21.16 -9.49 21.67
N ILE A 448 -20.96 -9.01 22.91
CA ILE A 448 -21.13 -9.82 24.13
C ILE A 448 -22.49 -9.66 24.81
N THR A 449 -23.32 -8.67 24.52
CA THR A 449 -24.57 -8.45 25.27
C THR A 449 -25.74 -7.95 24.43
N ARG A 450 -26.41 -8.85 23.68
CA ARG A 450 -27.87 -8.78 23.44
C ARG A 450 -28.43 -10.11 23.00
N ASN A 451 -29.09 -10.79 23.94
CA ASN A 451 -30.02 -11.87 23.67
C ASN A 451 -31.28 -11.35 22.98
N GLY A 452 -31.64 -11.94 21.86
CA GLY A 452 -32.97 -11.84 21.29
C GLY A 452 -32.96 -11.54 19.77
N ASN A 453 -33.20 -12.60 18.98
CA ASN A 453 -33.51 -12.59 17.54
C ASN A 453 -32.40 -12.12 16.60
N VAL A 454 -31.46 -13.01 16.31
CA VAL A 454 -30.47 -12.85 15.25
C VAL A 454 -30.78 -13.82 14.12
N LYS A 455 -31.18 -13.29 12.97
CA LYS A 455 -31.00 -13.96 11.69
C LYS A 455 -29.71 -13.44 11.08
N THR A 456 -28.78 -14.35 10.86
CA THR A 456 -27.54 -14.23 10.10
C THR A 456 -26.38 -13.40 10.71
N VAL A 457 -25.50 -14.10 11.42
CA VAL A 457 -24.14 -13.63 11.74
C VAL A 457 -23.15 -14.79 11.57
N SER A 458 -23.12 -15.45 10.43
CA SER A 458 -22.12 -16.50 10.17
C SER A 458 -20.85 -15.99 9.45
N GLU A 459 -20.88 -14.80 8.86
CA GLU A 459 -19.72 -14.24 8.16
C GLU A 459 -18.86 -13.27 8.99
N SER A 460 -19.40 -12.67 10.04
CA SER A 460 -18.64 -11.73 10.90
C SER A 460 -17.75 -12.42 11.96
N ILE A 461 -17.99 -13.69 12.28
CA ILE A 461 -17.26 -14.41 13.34
C ILE A 461 -15.84 -14.83 12.88
N SER A 462 -15.62 -15.13 11.61
CA SER A 462 -14.29 -15.51 11.11
C SER A 462 -13.31 -14.33 11.01
N ILE A 463 -13.80 -13.11 10.81
CA ILE A 463 -12.98 -11.90 10.75
C ILE A 463 -12.59 -11.43 12.16
N ALA A 464 -13.49 -11.57 13.14
CA ALA A 464 -13.19 -11.23 14.54
C ALA A 464 -12.14 -12.14 15.16
N GLU A 465 -12.10 -13.43 14.82
CA GLU A 465 -11.07 -14.35 15.32
C GLU A 465 -9.68 -14.09 14.76
N SER A 466 -9.54 -13.65 13.53
CA SER A 466 -8.22 -13.31 12.95
C SER A 466 -7.69 -11.97 13.47
N ILE A 467 -8.57 -11.01 13.79
CA ILE A 467 -8.20 -9.69 14.35
C ILE A 467 -7.86 -9.80 15.85
N SER A 468 -8.54 -10.66 16.61
CA SER A 468 -8.28 -10.82 18.04
C SER A 468 -6.92 -11.49 18.35
N LYS A 469 -6.34 -12.22 17.38
CA LYS A 469 -5.00 -12.83 17.51
C LYS A 469 -3.85 -11.88 17.17
N THR A 470 -4.11 -10.77 16.49
CA THR A 470 -3.07 -9.80 16.09
C THR A 470 -3.08 -8.50 16.88
N ASN A 471 -4.12 -8.21 17.68
CA ASN A 471 -4.25 -6.92 18.37
C ASN A 471 -4.68 -7.07 19.82
N THR A 472 -3.82 -7.69 20.65
CA THR A 472 -4.11 -7.81 22.10
C THR A 472 -3.66 -6.63 22.94
N THR A 473 -3.10 -5.56 22.37
CA THR A 473 -2.92 -4.29 23.13
C THR A 473 -2.68 -3.13 22.16
N PRO A 474 -3.34 -2.00 22.31
CA PRO A 474 -2.86 -0.77 21.66
C PRO A 474 -1.47 -0.46 22.21
N PRO A 475 -0.50 -0.12 21.37
CA PRO A 475 0.89 0.06 21.77
C PRO A 475 1.13 1.24 22.72
N PHE A 476 0.10 2.01 23.09
CA PHE A 476 0.29 3.15 23.97
C PHE A 476 -0.96 3.50 24.76
N LYS A 477 -0.94 3.29 26.10
CA LYS A 477 -1.82 4.01 27.02
C LYS A 477 -1.06 5.20 27.57
N TRP A 478 -1.30 6.36 27.01
CA TRP A 478 -1.06 7.59 27.74
C TRP A 478 -2.01 7.58 28.95
N ALA A 479 -1.48 7.45 30.13
CA ALA A 479 -2.22 7.76 31.34
C ALA A 479 -2.07 9.28 31.54
N PRO A 480 -3.10 10.10 31.36
CA PRO A 480 -3.03 11.48 31.82
C PRO A 480 -2.96 11.42 33.32
N SER A 481 -1.85 11.87 33.94
CA SER A 481 -1.88 12.22 35.34
C SER A 481 -2.97 13.29 35.48
N ALA A 482 -4.01 12.97 36.22
CA ALA A 482 -5.04 13.90 36.57
C ALA A 482 -4.39 15.05 37.35
N THR A 483 -4.29 16.18 36.70
CA THR A 483 -3.99 17.54 37.19
C THR A 483 -2.88 18.20 36.39
N LYS A 484 -3.31 18.84 35.32
CA LYS A 484 -2.97 20.23 34.92
C LYS A 484 -3.31 20.40 33.44
N LYS A 485 -4.38 21.14 33.17
CA LYS A 485 -4.57 21.82 31.89
C LYS A 485 -3.42 22.82 31.76
N GLY A 486 -2.41 22.44 30.96
CA GLY A 486 -1.34 23.35 30.58
C GLY A 486 -1.87 24.31 29.52
N VAL A 487 -2.25 25.51 29.97
CA VAL A 487 -2.41 26.65 29.08
C VAL A 487 -1.00 27.08 28.68
N TRP A 488 -0.63 26.91 27.44
CA TRP A 488 0.61 27.45 26.88
C TRP A 488 0.47 28.96 26.80
N ASN A 489 1.19 29.66 27.64
CA ASN A 489 1.25 31.11 27.61
C ASN A 489 2.51 31.50 26.85
N SER A 490 2.36 32.27 25.77
CA SER A 490 3.41 32.66 24.82
C SER A 490 4.42 33.70 25.38
N SER A 491 4.55 33.87 26.68
CA SER A 491 5.37 34.89 27.31
C SER A 491 6.61 34.40 28.08
N GLU A 492 6.99 33.10 27.96
CA GLU A 492 8.19 32.58 28.62
C GLU A 492 9.19 32.00 27.64
N TRP A 493 9.69 32.80 26.69
CA TRP A 493 10.95 32.60 26.04
C TRP A 493 11.74 33.90 26.09
N GLY A 494 12.55 34.01 27.12
CA GLY A 494 13.61 34.96 27.28
C GLY A 494 14.94 34.24 27.45
#